data_7fd65adba314fb6a54d22dec17f4bd7f
#
_entry.id   7fd65adba314fb6a54d22dec17f4bd7f
#
_cell.length_a   1.000
_cell.length_b   1.000
_cell.length_c   1.000
_cell.angle_alpha   90.00
_cell.angle_beta   90.00
_cell.angle_gamma   90.00
#
_symmetry.space_group_name_H-M   'P 1'
#
loop_
_entity.id
_entity.type
_entity.pdbx_description
1 polymer ?
#
loop_
_entity_poly.entity_id
_entity_poly.type
_entity_poly.pdbx_seq_one_letter_code
_entity_poly.pdbx_strand_id
1 'polypeptide(L)'
;TAHLRFIVDEAKGTYTGEAVIVARIRNAARKTVHTLSQQYFLSGASKDVATAREGEILFYRQPDLAPGVYSLETIVQDVIGQRASARLSTLTVPVISPAHVPASTLVVVQRTERIPTSDRRSNLPFYYGDLLLYPNPGDPFRVGRDTELMFYFSFYRDTDGTPEATLEILHSGESLASV
;
A
#
# COMPACT_ATOMS: atom_id res chain seq x y z
N THR A 1 2.85 -12.52 -3.64
CA THR A 1 2.42 -13.43 -4.74
C THR A 1 2.58 -14.92 -4.40
N ALA A 2 3.05 -15.30 -3.20
CA ALA A 2 3.33 -16.67 -2.78
C ALA A 2 2.20 -17.68 -3.01
N HIS A 3 0.95 -17.23 -2.97
CA HIS A 3 -0.23 -18.07 -3.15
C HIS A 3 -0.83 -18.05 -4.56
N LEU A 4 -0.24 -17.31 -5.49
CA LEU A 4 -0.69 -17.29 -6.88
C LEU A 4 -0.18 -18.52 -7.63
N ARG A 5 -1.00 -19.03 -8.53
CA ARG A 5 -0.60 -20.08 -9.46
C ARG A 5 0.11 -19.47 -10.66
N PHE A 6 1.30 -19.99 -10.96
CA PHE A 6 2.03 -19.68 -12.17
C PHE A 6 2.04 -20.86 -13.13
N ILE A 7 1.88 -20.61 -14.41
CA ILE A 7 2.09 -21.59 -15.48
C ILE A 7 3.51 -21.38 -15.97
N VAL A 8 4.31 -22.45 -16.02
CA VAL A 8 5.66 -22.46 -16.57
C VAL A 8 5.61 -23.17 -17.92
N ASP A 9 6.05 -22.49 -18.96
CA ASP A 9 6.21 -23.04 -20.31
C ASP A 9 7.72 -23.31 -20.53
N GLU A 10 8.12 -24.53 -20.28
CA GLU A 10 9.52 -24.93 -20.41
C GLU A 10 10.04 -24.84 -21.84
N ALA A 11 9.16 -25.04 -22.83
CA ALA A 11 9.55 -24.96 -24.24
C ALA A 11 9.90 -23.52 -24.66
N LYS A 12 9.21 -22.54 -24.07
CA LYS A 12 9.48 -21.11 -24.28
C LYS A 12 10.42 -20.52 -23.24
N GLY A 13 10.74 -21.24 -22.16
CA GLY A 13 11.53 -20.74 -21.06
C GLY A 13 10.88 -19.59 -20.30
N THR A 14 9.54 -19.55 -20.19
CA THR A 14 8.78 -18.45 -19.60
C THR A 14 7.82 -18.93 -18.53
N TYR A 15 7.42 -18.00 -17.63
CA TYR A 15 6.28 -18.20 -16.75
C TYR A 15 5.22 -17.12 -16.97
N THR A 16 3.97 -17.43 -16.62
CA THR A 16 2.87 -16.48 -16.57
C THR A 16 2.06 -16.67 -15.31
N GLY A 17 1.54 -15.58 -14.78
CA GLY A 17 0.61 -15.53 -13.66
C GLY A 17 -0.41 -14.43 -13.87
N GLU A 18 -1.57 -14.54 -13.25
CA GLU A 18 -2.62 -13.54 -13.39
C GLU A 18 -3.39 -13.36 -12.09
N ALA A 19 -3.51 -12.12 -11.65
CA ALA A 19 -4.27 -11.76 -10.47
C ALA A 19 -5.23 -10.60 -10.76
N VAL A 20 -6.41 -10.62 -10.13
CA VAL A 20 -7.33 -9.48 -10.12
C VAL A 20 -7.53 -9.04 -8.67
N ILE A 21 -7.39 -7.74 -8.43
CA ILE A 21 -7.68 -7.13 -7.13
C ILE A 21 -8.88 -6.22 -7.31
N VAL A 22 -9.88 -6.37 -6.43
CA VAL A 22 -11.08 -5.53 -6.38
C VAL A 22 -11.20 -4.97 -4.96
N ALA A 23 -11.39 -3.66 -4.85
CA ALA A 23 -11.74 -2.99 -3.61
C ALA A 23 -13.12 -2.34 -3.77
N ARG A 24 -14.05 -2.69 -2.90
CA ARG A 24 -15.40 -2.12 -2.85
C ARG A 24 -15.59 -1.35 -1.56
N ILE A 25 -15.95 -0.09 -1.68
CA ILE A 25 -16.19 0.80 -0.55
C ILE A 25 -17.70 1.05 -0.44
N ARG A 26 -18.25 0.82 0.75
CA ARG A 26 -19.67 1.05 1.05
C ARG A 26 -19.80 2.02 2.23
N ASN A 27 -20.77 2.93 2.14
CA ASN A 27 -21.09 3.85 3.23
C ASN A 27 -21.90 3.15 4.35
N ALA A 28 -22.24 3.91 5.40
CA ALA A 28 -23.03 3.41 6.53
C ALA A 28 -24.41 2.85 6.13
N ALA A 29 -25.01 3.35 5.05
CA ALA A 29 -26.24 2.82 4.47
C ALA A 29 -26.03 1.56 3.60
N ARG A 30 -24.83 0.97 3.62
CA ARG A 30 -24.41 -0.20 2.81
C ARG A 30 -24.45 0.04 1.29
N LYS A 31 -24.61 1.28 0.86
CA LYS A 31 -24.56 1.63 -0.56
C LYS A 31 -23.08 1.64 -1.02
N THR A 32 -22.79 0.99 -2.13
CA THR A 32 -21.48 1.04 -2.77
C THR A 32 -21.22 2.45 -3.28
N VAL A 33 -20.16 3.10 -2.82
CA VAL A 33 -19.72 4.43 -3.24
C VAL A 33 -18.58 4.36 -4.24
N HIS A 34 -17.69 3.34 -4.09
CA HIS A 34 -16.64 3.07 -5.06
C HIS A 34 -16.47 1.57 -5.26
N THR A 35 -16.13 1.21 -6.50
CA THR A 35 -15.58 -0.09 -6.87
C THR A 35 -14.34 0.17 -7.71
N LEU A 36 -13.20 -0.27 -7.20
CA LEU A 36 -11.89 -0.07 -7.78
C LEU A 36 -11.31 -1.42 -8.10
N SER A 37 -10.77 -1.61 -9.30
CA SER A 37 -10.21 -2.90 -9.69
C SER A 37 -8.96 -2.73 -10.53
N GLN A 38 -8.13 -3.76 -10.52
CA GLN A 38 -6.98 -3.87 -11.41
C GLN A 38 -6.65 -5.33 -11.64
N GLN A 39 -6.34 -5.63 -12.89
CA GLN A 39 -5.80 -6.90 -13.34
C GLN A 39 -4.28 -6.76 -13.50
N TYR A 40 -3.57 -7.79 -13.06
CA TYR A 40 -2.11 -7.88 -13.10
C TYR A 40 -1.72 -9.10 -13.89
N PHE A 41 -0.96 -8.88 -14.96
CA PHE A 41 -0.31 -9.93 -15.72
C PHE A 41 1.15 -10.01 -15.28
N LEU A 42 1.54 -11.17 -14.78
CA LEU A 42 2.88 -11.45 -14.31
C LEU A 42 3.55 -12.39 -15.31
N SER A 43 4.71 -12.01 -15.80
CA SER A 43 5.45 -12.85 -16.74
C SER A 43 6.95 -12.59 -16.61
N GLY A 44 7.75 -13.59 -16.98
CA GLY A 44 9.20 -13.50 -16.94
C GLY A 44 9.85 -14.81 -17.39
N ALA A 45 11.17 -14.91 -17.25
CA ALA A 45 11.89 -16.12 -17.56
C ALA A 45 11.56 -17.23 -16.55
N SER A 46 11.43 -18.49 -16.99
CA SER A 46 11.03 -19.63 -16.15
C SER A 46 11.93 -19.81 -14.92
N LYS A 47 13.23 -19.50 -15.06
CA LYS A 47 14.22 -19.55 -13.95
C LYS A 47 13.88 -18.59 -12.80
N ASP A 48 13.16 -17.51 -13.07
CA ASP A 48 12.85 -16.45 -12.09
C ASP A 48 11.50 -16.66 -11.40
N VAL A 49 10.78 -17.75 -11.69
CA VAL A 49 9.44 -18.01 -11.11
C VAL A 49 9.46 -18.14 -9.58
N ALA A 50 10.55 -18.63 -9.01
CA ALA A 50 10.72 -18.72 -7.55
C ALA A 50 10.73 -17.31 -6.93
N THR A 51 11.56 -16.40 -7.48
CA THR A 51 11.61 -15.00 -7.08
C THR A 51 10.28 -14.28 -7.28
N ALA A 52 9.58 -14.56 -8.40
CA ALA A 52 8.26 -13.99 -8.66
C ALA A 52 7.22 -14.40 -7.62
N ARG A 53 7.33 -15.60 -7.05
CA ARG A 53 6.46 -16.06 -5.95
C ARG A 53 6.70 -15.33 -4.64
N GLU A 54 7.91 -14.87 -4.40
CA GLU A 54 8.29 -14.07 -3.23
C GLU A 54 7.95 -12.59 -3.40
N GLY A 55 7.66 -12.16 -4.63
CA GLY A 55 7.32 -10.77 -4.94
C GLY A 55 5.98 -10.32 -4.37
N GLU A 56 5.77 -9.03 -4.39
CA GLU A 56 4.55 -8.36 -3.93
C GLU A 56 3.82 -7.66 -5.07
N ILE A 57 2.51 -7.56 -4.95
CA ILE A 57 1.67 -6.73 -5.84
C ILE A 57 1.16 -5.56 -5.04
N LEU A 58 1.52 -4.36 -5.43
CA LEU A 58 1.00 -3.13 -4.84
C LEU A 58 -0.26 -2.70 -5.60
N PHE A 59 -1.40 -2.73 -4.90
CA PHE A 59 -2.65 -2.16 -5.37
C PHE A 59 -2.87 -0.81 -4.70
N TYR A 60 -2.59 0.25 -5.43
CA TYR A 60 -2.75 1.62 -4.97
C TYR A 60 -3.90 2.31 -5.69
N ARG A 61 -4.82 2.92 -4.92
CA ARG A 61 -5.94 3.73 -5.42
C ARG A 61 -6.21 4.89 -4.46
N GLN A 62 -6.65 6.00 -5.02
CA GLN A 62 -6.97 7.22 -4.28
C GLN A 62 -8.41 7.66 -4.63
N PRO A 63 -9.44 7.07 -4.01
CA PRO A 63 -10.81 7.53 -4.17
C PRO A 63 -11.08 8.77 -3.33
N ASP A 64 -11.91 9.67 -3.84
CA ASP A 64 -12.43 10.79 -3.07
C ASP A 64 -13.57 10.31 -2.18
N LEU A 65 -13.42 10.49 -0.86
CA LEU A 65 -14.40 10.08 0.14
C LEU A 65 -14.71 11.27 1.07
N ALA A 66 -15.98 11.53 1.30
CA ALA A 66 -16.39 12.45 2.35
C ALA A 66 -16.02 11.89 3.74
N PRO A 67 -15.86 12.75 4.77
CA PRO A 67 -15.68 12.28 6.13
C PRO A 67 -16.78 11.30 6.55
N GLY A 68 -16.39 10.20 7.20
CA GLY A 68 -17.33 9.17 7.60
C GLY A 68 -16.69 7.80 7.84
N VAL A 69 -17.54 6.84 8.17
CA VAL A 69 -17.16 5.44 8.38
C VAL A 69 -17.69 4.60 7.22
N TYR A 70 -16.81 3.82 6.64
CA TYR A 70 -17.07 2.97 5.48
C TYR A 70 -16.67 1.53 5.77
N SER A 71 -17.32 0.59 5.10
CA SER A 71 -16.80 -0.78 4.98
C SER A 71 -16.00 -0.93 3.69
N LEU A 72 -14.80 -1.48 3.81
CA LEU A 72 -13.90 -1.81 2.71
C LEU A 72 -13.84 -3.33 2.56
N GLU A 73 -14.35 -3.81 1.43
CA GLU A 73 -14.25 -5.20 1.01
C GLU A 73 -13.15 -5.30 -0.04
N THR A 74 -12.09 -6.05 0.26
CA THR A 74 -10.99 -6.31 -0.68
C THR A 74 -11.04 -7.77 -1.11
N ILE A 75 -11.04 -8.01 -2.41
CA ILE A 75 -11.04 -9.33 -3.03
C ILE A 75 -9.78 -9.46 -3.87
N VAL A 76 -9.05 -10.55 -3.68
CA VAL A 76 -7.92 -10.94 -4.52
C VAL A 76 -8.27 -12.27 -5.18
N GLN A 77 -8.23 -12.28 -6.49
CA GLN A 77 -8.49 -13.47 -7.30
C GLN A 77 -7.20 -13.92 -7.99
N ASP A 78 -6.86 -15.18 -7.80
CA ASP A 78 -5.89 -15.93 -8.61
C ASP A 78 -6.65 -16.53 -9.81
N VAL A 79 -6.50 -15.91 -10.97
CA VAL A 79 -7.28 -16.29 -12.17
C VAL A 79 -6.89 -17.68 -12.64
N ILE A 80 -5.59 -17.98 -12.71
CA ILE A 80 -5.08 -19.27 -13.16
C ILE A 80 -5.41 -20.38 -12.16
N GLY A 81 -5.28 -20.07 -10.86
CA GLY A 81 -5.59 -21.01 -9.77
C GLY A 81 -7.07 -21.16 -9.49
N GLN A 82 -7.93 -20.34 -10.11
CA GLN A 82 -9.40 -20.30 -9.90
C GLN A 82 -9.76 -20.17 -8.42
N ARG A 83 -9.02 -19.34 -7.68
CA ARG A 83 -9.20 -19.13 -6.25
C ARG A 83 -9.36 -17.65 -5.97
N ALA A 84 -10.13 -17.34 -4.94
CA ALA A 84 -10.26 -15.98 -4.46
C ALA A 84 -10.19 -15.93 -2.93
N SER A 85 -9.73 -14.81 -2.43
CA SER A 85 -9.75 -14.48 -1.00
C SER A 85 -10.41 -13.11 -0.84
N ALA A 86 -11.22 -12.96 0.21
CA ALA A 86 -11.88 -11.71 0.52
C ALA A 86 -11.56 -11.30 1.96
N ARG A 87 -11.38 -10.00 2.16
CA ARG A 87 -11.20 -9.39 3.48
C ARG A 87 -12.17 -8.22 3.62
N LEU A 88 -12.84 -8.17 4.75
CA LEU A 88 -13.66 -7.02 5.16
C LEU A 88 -12.93 -6.24 6.25
N SER A 89 -12.87 -4.91 6.09
CA SER A 89 -12.29 -4.00 7.06
C SER A 89 -13.11 -2.71 7.16
N THR A 90 -12.84 -1.94 8.20
CA THR A 90 -13.43 -0.61 8.36
C THR A 90 -12.43 0.44 7.91
N LEU A 91 -12.92 1.43 7.16
CA LEU A 91 -12.19 2.61 6.75
C LEU A 91 -12.87 3.83 7.37
N THR A 92 -12.11 4.60 8.15
CA THR A 92 -12.60 5.86 8.73
C THR A 92 -11.91 7.02 8.03
N VAL A 93 -12.70 7.91 7.46
CA VAL A 93 -12.24 9.20 6.90
C VAL A 93 -12.54 10.27 7.94
N PRO A 94 -11.52 10.89 8.54
CA PRO A 94 -11.74 11.88 9.59
C PRO A 94 -12.31 13.18 9.05
N VAL A 95 -13.00 13.92 9.91
CA VAL A 95 -13.32 15.32 9.66
C VAL A 95 -12.06 16.13 9.85
N ILE A 96 -11.66 16.90 8.84
CA ILE A 96 -10.53 17.83 8.95
C ILE A 96 -10.98 19.01 9.80
N SER A 97 -10.33 19.22 10.95
CA SER A 97 -10.56 20.38 11.81
C SER A 97 -9.65 21.52 11.40
N PRO A 98 -10.17 22.75 11.21
CA PRO A 98 -9.30 23.91 10.94
C PRO A 98 -8.42 24.30 12.12
N ALA A 99 -8.66 23.79 13.31
CA ALA A 99 -7.85 24.07 14.50
C ALA A 99 -6.51 23.29 14.57
N HIS A 100 -6.33 22.30 13.71
CA HIS A 100 -5.11 21.49 13.70
C HIS A 100 -4.59 21.35 12.26
N VAL A 101 -3.27 21.23 12.12
CA VAL A 101 -2.66 20.91 10.83
C VAL A 101 -3.06 19.48 10.47
N PRO A 102 -3.88 19.29 9.42
CA PRO A 102 -4.29 17.95 9.05
C PRO A 102 -3.09 17.18 8.49
N ALA A 103 -2.88 15.99 9.04
CA ALA A 103 -1.84 15.07 8.60
C ALA A 103 -2.45 13.76 8.10
N SER A 104 -1.77 13.09 7.18
CA SER A 104 -2.10 11.72 6.81
C SER A 104 -1.80 10.77 7.97
N THR A 105 -2.29 9.54 7.85
CA THR A 105 -1.83 8.45 8.70
C THR A 105 -0.32 8.26 8.51
N LEU A 106 0.38 7.97 9.61
CA LEU A 106 1.78 7.57 9.58
C LEU A 106 1.88 6.19 8.91
N VAL A 107 2.73 6.10 7.89
CA VAL A 107 2.98 4.87 7.16
C VAL A 107 4.41 4.42 7.39
N VAL A 108 4.57 3.19 7.82
CA VAL A 108 5.88 2.54 7.89
C VAL A 108 6.26 2.12 6.49
N VAL A 109 7.46 2.47 6.04
CA VAL A 109 7.97 2.17 4.71
C VAL A 109 8.91 0.96 4.79
N GLN A 110 8.66 -0.03 3.97
CA GLN A 110 9.46 -1.26 3.91
C GLN A 110 10.71 -1.05 3.05
N ARG A 111 10.54 -0.40 1.90
CA ARG A 111 11.63 -0.11 0.95
C ARG A 111 11.31 1.09 0.08
N THR A 112 12.33 1.63 -0.54
CA THR A 112 12.21 2.68 -1.55
C THR A 112 12.80 2.22 -2.87
N GLU A 113 12.33 2.81 -3.96
CA GLU A 113 12.83 2.59 -5.30
C GLU A 113 13.02 3.93 -6.01
N ARG A 114 14.19 4.13 -6.63
CA ARG A 114 14.39 5.30 -7.48
C ARG A 114 13.67 5.12 -8.79
N ILE A 115 12.85 6.10 -9.15
CA ILE A 115 12.10 6.09 -10.40
C ILE A 115 12.68 7.10 -11.39
N PRO A 116 12.67 6.78 -12.70
CA PRO A 116 13.06 7.73 -13.73
C PRO A 116 12.22 9.01 -13.66
N THR A 117 12.81 10.12 -14.08
CA THR A 117 12.12 11.43 -14.10
C THR A 117 10.83 11.42 -14.91
N SER A 118 10.79 10.62 -15.98
CA SER A 118 9.59 10.39 -16.83
C SER A 118 8.41 9.77 -16.07
N ASP A 119 8.70 9.00 -15.02
CA ASP A 119 7.69 8.22 -14.30
C ASP A 119 7.28 8.87 -12.98
N ARG A 120 7.85 10.05 -12.68
CA ARG A 120 7.54 10.79 -11.47
C ARG A 120 6.09 11.28 -11.49
N ARG A 121 5.38 10.94 -10.44
CA ARG A 121 3.98 11.34 -10.21
C ARG A 121 3.90 12.12 -8.91
N SER A 122 4.36 13.38 -8.93
CA SER A 122 4.49 14.24 -7.74
C SER A 122 3.19 14.47 -6.96
N ASN A 123 2.04 14.21 -7.57
CA ASN A 123 0.74 14.43 -6.96
C ASN A 123 0.13 13.16 -6.35
N LEU A 124 0.85 12.04 -6.37
CA LEU A 124 0.37 10.80 -5.78
C LEU A 124 1.07 10.54 -4.44
N PRO A 125 0.34 10.08 -3.41
CA PRO A 125 0.96 9.61 -2.18
C PRO A 125 1.96 8.49 -2.48
N PHE A 126 2.92 8.32 -1.57
CA PHE A 126 4.04 7.38 -1.72
C PHE A 126 5.07 7.74 -2.79
N TYR A 127 4.99 8.93 -3.37
CA TYR A 127 6.06 9.50 -4.18
C TYR A 127 6.71 10.66 -3.41
N TYR A 128 8.01 10.59 -3.20
CA TYR A 128 8.78 11.65 -2.56
C TYR A 128 10.03 11.95 -3.40
N GLY A 129 10.03 13.08 -4.07
CA GLY A 129 11.11 13.45 -5.00
C GLY A 129 11.26 12.45 -6.14
N ASP A 130 12.37 11.73 -6.17
CA ASP A 130 12.69 10.67 -7.13
C ASP A 130 12.45 9.25 -6.56
N LEU A 131 11.81 9.16 -5.41
CA LEU A 131 11.58 7.90 -4.72
C LEU A 131 10.11 7.49 -4.80
N LEU A 132 9.88 6.23 -5.13
CA LEU A 132 8.64 5.50 -4.87
C LEU A 132 8.78 4.76 -3.54
N LEU A 133 7.84 4.98 -2.64
CA LEU A 133 7.82 4.39 -1.31
C LEU A 133 6.90 3.17 -1.30
N TYR A 134 7.40 2.04 -0.81
CA TYR A 134 6.60 0.83 -0.63
C TYR A 134 6.20 0.70 0.84
N PRO A 135 4.90 0.82 1.16
CA PRO A 135 4.42 0.64 2.54
C PRO A 135 4.72 -0.76 3.06
N ASN A 136 5.02 -0.85 4.36
CA ASN A 136 5.10 -2.13 5.04
C ASN A 136 3.67 -2.64 5.35
N PRO A 137 3.23 -3.77 4.78
CA PRO A 137 1.89 -4.30 4.99
C PRO A 137 1.68 -4.97 6.37
N GLY A 138 2.68 -4.93 7.25
CA GLY A 138 2.67 -5.53 8.58
C GLY A 138 3.76 -6.57 8.80
N ASP A 139 4.79 -6.60 7.96
CA ASP A 139 5.95 -7.44 8.16
C ASP A 139 6.72 -6.98 9.40
N PRO A 140 7.06 -7.89 10.32
CA PRO A 140 7.78 -7.53 11.53
C PRO A 140 9.22 -7.12 11.24
N PHE A 141 9.67 -6.07 11.90
CA PHE A 141 11.09 -5.71 11.92
C PHE A 141 11.89 -6.71 12.77
N ARG A 142 13.06 -7.09 12.29
CA ARG A 142 13.93 -8.09 12.93
C ARG A 142 15.18 -7.43 13.47
N VAL A 143 15.40 -7.57 14.77
CA VAL A 143 16.62 -7.11 15.43
C VAL A 143 17.85 -7.74 14.77
N GLY A 144 18.85 -6.92 14.47
CA GLY A 144 20.12 -7.35 13.83
C GLY A 144 20.06 -7.51 12.30
N ARG A 145 18.86 -7.41 11.69
CA ARG A 145 18.68 -7.40 10.25
C ARG A 145 18.25 -6.02 9.76
N ASP A 146 17.18 -5.50 10.38
CA ASP A 146 16.56 -4.23 10.00
C ASP A 146 17.20 -3.15 10.90
N THR A 147 18.05 -2.32 10.32
CA THR A 147 18.84 -1.31 11.04
C THR A 147 18.23 0.08 10.95
N GLU A 148 17.26 0.27 10.06
CA GLU A 148 16.60 1.54 9.83
C GLU A 148 15.08 1.37 9.81
N LEU A 149 14.37 2.32 10.43
CA LEU A 149 12.92 2.45 10.34
C LEU A 149 12.61 3.71 9.54
N MET A 150 11.89 3.54 8.45
CA MET A 150 11.50 4.64 7.59
C MET A 150 10.00 4.90 7.73
N PHE A 151 9.64 6.15 7.89
CA PHE A 151 8.26 6.59 8.02
C PHE A 151 7.91 7.59 6.94
N TYR A 152 6.66 7.56 6.52
CA TYR A 152 6.11 8.53 5.59
C TYR A 152 4.77 9.06 6.11
N PHE A 153 4.58 10.35 6.03
CA PHE A 153 3.31 11.04 6.24
C PHE A 153 3.30 12.35 5.46
N SER A 154 2.12 12.90 5.25
CA SER A 154 1.94 14.18 4.54
C SER A 154 1.12 15.12 5.40
N PHE A 155 1.51 16.39 5.40
CA PHE A 155 0.66 17.45 5.90
C PHE A 155 -0.18 18.04 4.78
N TYR A 156 -1.46 18.22 5.04
CA TYR A 156 -2.38 18.92 4.16
C TYR A 156 -2.50 20.35 4.65
N ARG A 157 -1.89 21.28 3.94
CA ARG A 157 -1.67 22.61 4.46
C ARG A 157 -2.37 23.69 3.64
N ASP A 158 -2.96 24.67 4.39
CA ASP A 158 -3.56 25.89 3.84
C ASP A 158 -2.93 27.19 4.41
N THR A 159 -1.84 27.11 5.19
CA THR A 159 -1.28 28.27 5.89
C THR A 159 0.23 28.41 5.73
N ASP A 160 0.72 29.67 5.79
CA ASP A 160 2.13 30.01 5.81
C ASP A 160 2.76 29.68 7.18
N GLY A 161 3.70 28.78 7.27
CA GLY A 161 4.41 28.37 8.48
C GLY A 161 5.09 27.03 8.23
N THR A 162 6.14 26.69 8.93
CA THR A 162 6.78 25.36 8.89
C THR A 162 6.16 24.52 9.99
N PRO A 163 5.45 23.41 9.68
CA PRO A 163 4.94 22.53 10.71
C PRO A 163 6.12 21.84 11.42
N GLU A 164 6.00 21.73 12.72
CA GLU A 164 6.89 20.89 13.53
C GLU A 164 6.20 19.54 13.74
N ALA A 165 6.96 18.47 13.66
CA ALA A 165 6.49 17.13 13.93
C ALA A 165 7.47 16.42 14.86
N THR A 166 6.92 15.72 15.84
CA THR A 166 7.70 14.84 16.71
C THR A 166 7.20 13.41 16.51
N LEU A 167 8.12 12.51 16.21
CA LEU A 167 7.84 11.09 16.13
C LEU A 167 8.39 10.40 17.37
N GLU A 168 7.54 9.66 18.08
CA GLU A 168 7.93 8.87 19.24
C GLU A 168 7.72 7.38 18.99
N ILE A 169 8.68 6.58 19.41
CA ILE A 169 8.55 5.12 19.47
C ILE A 169 8.25 4.75 20.92
N LEU A 170 7.08 4.16 21.14
CA LEU A 170 6.62 3.78 22.47
C LEU A 170 6.66 2.26 22.63
N HIS A 171 7.06 1.80 23.82
CA HIS A 171 6.90 0.43 24.27
C HIS A 171 6.19 0.42 25.63
N SER A 172 5.03 -0.23 25.72
CA SER A 172 4.21 -0.29 26.94
C SER A 172 3.89 1.10 27.53
N GLY A 173 3.79 2.14 26.68
CA GLY A 173 3.52 3.51 27.08
C GLY A 173 4.75 4.35 27.45
N GLU A 174 5.94 3.76 27.45
CA GLU A 174 7.20 4.47 27.67
C GLU A 174 7.85 4.82 26.32
N SER A 175 8.38 6.05 26.22
CA SER A 175 9.10 6.52 25.03
C SER A 175 10.48 5.87 24.98
N LEU A 176 10.75 5.10 23.93
CA LEU A 176 12.06 4.51 23.66
C LEU A 176 12.95 5.42 22.82
N ALA A 177 12.37 6.20 21.94
CA ALA A 177 13.06 7.13 21.07
C ALA A 177 12.11 8.24 20.61
N SER A 178 12.69 9.43 20.37
CA SER A 178 11.98 10.59 19.83
C SER A 178 12.85 11.28 18.78
N VAL A 179 12.25 11.69 17.68
CA VAL A 179 12.90 12.42 16.58
C VAL A 179 12.06 13.63 16.17
#